data_a84a6d6471e712a3be59e010d09ff2f1
#
_entry.id   a84a6d6471e712a3be59e010d09ff2f1
#
_cell.length_a   1.000
_cell.length_b   1.000
_cell.length_c   1.000
_cell.angle_alpha   90.00
_cell.angle_beta   90.00
_cell.angle_gamma   90.00
#
_symmetry.space_group_name_H-M   'P 1'
#
loop_
_entity.id
_entity.type
_entity.pdbx_description
1 polymer ?
#
loop_
_entity_poly.entity_id
_entity_poly.type
_entity_poly.pdbx_seq_one_letter_code
_entity_poly.pdbx_strand_id
1 'polypeptide(L)'
;MARKPRADAVRNRERVLEAAKAVFSAGGADASLEAVAKRAGVGIGTLYRHFPTREALFEAVYRREVQQLSELPEQLKEAPPVDALRRWLKSNVEFVATKKGMLAALALTVHSSSEPYAHTFERLAKAAGALLDRAVAAGEIRADISPEELLRALFGMCYMHDQPSLQKSVLRLVDVFVDGLLVHADRPAKPAPAATKSAPAKSATPRRPGSRNSRK
;
A
#
# COMPACT_ATOMS: atom_id res chain seq x y z
N MET A 1 -31.20 -9.43 -26.56
CA MET A 1 -31.18 -8.86 -25.19
C MET A 1 -30.40 -9.80 -24.20
N ALA A 2 -29.08 -10.03 -24.38
CA ALA A 2 -28.30 -10.99 -23.57
C ALA A 2 -27.07 -10.36 -22.86
N ARG A 3 -27.17 -9.10 -22.40
CA ARG A 3 -26.03 -8.38 -21.80
C ARG A 3 -26.12 -8.17 -20.27
N LYS A 4 -27.23 -8.59 -19.64
CA LYS A 4 -27.50 -8.36 -18.22
C LYS A 4 -26.66 -9.19 -17.22
N PRO A 5 -26.39 -10.49 -17.40
CA PRO A 5 -25.76 -11.31 -16.36
C PRO A 5 -24.29 -10.94 -16.07
N ARG A 6 -23.52 -10.54 -17.09
CA ARG A 6 -22.09 -10.20 -16.95
C ARG A 6 -21.87 -8.87 -16.21
N ALA A 7 -22.71 -7.88 -16.53
CA ALA A 7 -22.65 -6.57 -15.86
C ALA A 7 -23.08 -6.65 -14.39
N ASP A 8 -24.06 -7.52 -14.08
CA ASP A 8 -24.51 -7.77 -12.71
C ASP A 8 -23.45 -8.51 -11.90
N ALA A 9 -22.75 -9.47 -12.51
CA ALA A 9 -21.63 -10.18 -11.87
C ALA A 9 -20.47 -9.23 -11.52
N VAL A 10 -20.11 -8.32 -12.44
CA VAL A 10 -19.07 -7.30 -12.18
C VAL A 10 -19.50 -6.37 -11.05
N ARG A 11 -20.73 -5.85 -11.08
CA ARG A 11 -21.25 -4.99 -10.01
C ARG A 11 -21.28 -5.70 -8.66
N ASN A 12 -21.71 -6.95 -8.63
CA ASN A 12 -21.74 -7.74 -7.39
C ASN A 12 -20.31 -7.96 -6.85
N ARG A 13 -19.35 -8.24 -7.72
CA ARG A 13 -17.94 -8.40 -7.33
C ARG A 13 -17.41 -7.12 -6.69
N GLU A 14 -17.64 -5.95 -7.30
CA GLU A 14 -17.22 -4.66 -6.74
C GLU A 14 -17.89 -4.36 -5.40
N ARG A 15 -19.20 -4.63 -5.26
CA ARG A 15 -19.91 -4.47 -3.99
C ARG A 15 -19.34 -5.36 -2.90
N VAL A 16 -18.95 -6.60 -3.22
CA VAL A 16 -18.32 -7.51 -2.27
C VAL A 16 -16.95 -6.98 -1.83
N LEU A 17 -16.12 -6.49 -2.75
CA LEU A 17 -14.80 -5.93 -2.42
C LEU A 17 -14.92 -4.68 -1.52
N GLU A 18 -15.86 -3.79 -1.82
CA GLU A 18 -16.10 -2.60 -1.00
C GLU A 18 -16.61 -2.96 0.40
N ALA A 19 -17.56 -3.89 0.48
CA ALA A 19 -18.07 -4.39 1.75
C ALA A 19 -16.98 -5.09 2.56
N ALA A 20 -16.13 -5.89 1.91
CA ALA A 20 -15.02 -6.59 2.55
C ALA A 20 -14.00 -5.60 3.14
N LYS A 21 -13.60 -4.57 2.40
CA LYS A 21 -12.76 -3.49 2.91
C LYS A 21 -13.33 -2.92 4.22
N ALA A 22 -14.60 -2.52 4.21
CA ALA A 22 -15.23 -1.90 5.37
C ALA A 22 -15.37 -2.87 6.57
N VAL A 23 -15.72 -4.13 6.33
CA VAL A 23 -15.87 -5.14 7.38
C VAL A 23 -14.52 -5.49 8.00
N PHE A 24 -13.47 -5.68 7.20
CA PHE A 24 -12.14 -6.01 7.69
C PHE A 24 -11.47 -4.84 8.42
N SER A 25 -11.66 -3.62 7.94
CA SER A 25 -11.11 -2.43 8.62
C SER A 25 -11.74 -2.21 10.02
N ALA A 26 -13.01 -2.57 10.19
CA ALA A 26 -13.75 -2.36 11.45
C ALA A 26 -13.72 -3.56 12.39
N GLY A 27 -13.76 -4.78 11.84
CA GLY A 27 -14.00 -6.01 12.59
C GLY A 27 -12.74 -6.77 13.01
N GLY A 28 -11.57 -6.45 12.45
CA GLY A 28 -10.32 -7.14 12.79
C GLY A 28 -10.47 -8.67 12.68
N ALA A 29 -10.09 -9.39 13.74
CA ALA A 29 -10.16 -10.85 13.81
C ALA A 29 -11.60 -11.40 13.72
N ASP A 30 -12.60 -10.65 14.17
CA ASP A 30 -14.01 -11.06 14.20
C ASP A 30 -14.75 -10.83 12.86
N ALA A 31 -14.05 -10.26 11.87
CA ALA A 31 -14.62 -10.02 10.55
C ALA A 31 -15.00 -11.33 9.85
N SER A 32 -16.30 -11.56 9.58
CA SER A 32 -16.80 -12.77 8.94
C SER A 32 -17.21 -12.54 7.48
N LEU A 33 -17.18 -13.61 6.66
CA LEU A 33 -17.65 -13.55 5.28
C LEU A 33 -19.16 -13.34 5.19
N GLU A 34 -19.91 -13.81 6.18
CA GLU A 34 -21.34 -13.57 6.31
C GLU A 34 -21.64 -12.08 6.50
N ALA A 35 -20.84 -11.40 7.34
CA ALA A 35 -20.94 -9.94 7.50
C ALA A 35 -20.63 -9.20 6.20
N VAL A 36 -19.64 -9.67 5.45
CA VAL A 36 -19.31 -9.13 4.13
C VAL A 36 -20.48 -9.33 3.15
N ALA A 37 -21.01 -10.54 3.04
CA ALA A 37 -22.13 -10.85 2.14
C ALA A 37 -23.37 -10.01 2.48
N LYS A 38 -23.72 -9.91 3.77
CA LYS A 38 -24.82 -9.08 4.28
C LYS A 38 -24.63 -7.62 3.93
N ARG A 39 -23.44 -7.06 4.17
CA ARG A 39 -23.11 -5.65 3.86
C ARG A 39 -23.12 -5.39 2.36
N ALA A 40 -22.64 -6.34 1.55
CA ALA A 40 -22.65 -6.25 0.09
C ALA A 40 -24.07 -6.41 -0.51
N GLY A 41 -25.06 -6.87 0.26
CA GLY A 41 -26.40 -7.18 -0.21
C GLY A 41 -26.41 -8.32 -1.22
N VAL A 42 -25.56 -9.34 -1.01
CA VAL A 42 -25.50 -10.55 -1.84
C VAL A 42 -25.66 -11.81 -0.96
N GLY A 43 -26.14 -12.88 -1.56
CA GLY A 43 -26.15 -14.17 -0.87
C GLY A 43 -24.73 -14.70 -0.65
N ILE A 44 -24.51 -15.44 0.45
CA ILE A 44 -23.20 -16.04 0.76
C ILE A 44 -22.70 -16.96 -0.35
N GLY A 45 -23.59 -17.72 -1.01
CA GLY A 45 -23.25 -18.55 -2.18
C GLY A 45 -22.78 -17.72 -3.38
N THR A 46 -23.26 -16.49 -3.56
CA THR A 46 -22.78 -15.57 -4.59
C THR A 46 -21.37 -15.07 -4.25
N LEU A 47 -21.10 -14.77 -2.98
CA LEU A 47 -19.77 -14.39 -2.51
C LEU A 47 -18.76 -15.50 -2.81
N TYR A 48 -19.05 -16.76 -2.44
CA TYR A 48 -18.15 -17.89 -2.67
C TYR A 48 -17.94 -18.23 -4.16
N ARG A 49 -18.90 -17.92 -5.04
CA ARG A 49 -18.69 -18.04 -6.50
C ARG A 49 -17.65 -17.06 -7.03
N HIS A 50 -17.57 -15.86 -6.44
CA HIS A 50 -16.58 -14.84 -6.83
C HIS A 50 -15.24 -15.04 -6.11
N PHE A 51 -15.27 -15.48 -4.86
CA PHE A 51 -14.13 -15.63 -3.99
C PHE A 51 -14.26 -16.96 -3.23
N PRO A 52 -13.71 -18.06 -3.79
CA PRO A 52 -13.88 -19.40 -3.24
C PRO A 52 -13.34 -19.58 -1.82
N THR A 53 -12.34 -18.77 -1.46
CA THR A 53 -11.73 -18.79 -0.12
C THR A 53 -11.67 -17.39 0.47
N ARG A 54 -11.46 -17.32 1.77
CA ARG A 54 -11.24 -16.06 2.49
C ARG A 54 -9.99 -15.35 2.00
N GLU A 55 -8.94 -16.12 1.75
CA GLU A 55 -7.66 -15.65 1.24
C GLU A 55 -7.81 -15.03 -0.16
N ALA A 56 -8.58 -15.67 -1.05
CA ALA A 56 -8.87 -15.13 -2.38
C ALA A 56 -9.61 -13.79 -2.32
N LEU A 57 -10.52 -13.62 -1.37
CA LEU A 57 -11.17 -12.32 -1.13
C LEU A 57 -10.17 -11.28 -0.62
N PHE A 58 -9.31 -11.63 0.34
CA PHE A 58 -8.30 -10.73 0.88
C PHE A 58 -7.32 -10.27 -0.18
N GLU A 59 -6.81 -11.20 -0.97
CA GLU A 59 -5.90 -10.88 -2.07
C GLU A 59 -6.56 -9.91 -3.07
N ALA A 60 -7.82 -10.13 -3.40
CA ALA A 60 -8.55 -9.27 -4.31
C ALA A 60 -8.79 -7.87 -3.73
N VAL A 61 -9.12 -7.75 -2.42
CA VAL A 61 -9.23 -6.46 -1.72
C VAL A 61 -7.88 -5.75 -1.71
N TYR A 62 -6.82 -6.46 -1.31
CA TYR A 62 -5.48 -5.91 -1.26
C TYR A 62 -5.01 -5.37 -2.61
N ARG A 63 -5.14 -6.16 -3.68
CA ARG A 63 -4.79 -5.74 -5.04
C ARG A 63 -5.56 -4.50 -5.48
N ARG A 64 -6.86 -4.44 -5.18
CA ARG A 64 -7.71 -3.29 -5.50
C ARG A 64 -7.23 -2.03 -4.77
N GLU A 65 -6.96 -2.12 -3.47
CA GLU A 65 -6.48 -0.98 -2.68
C GLU A 65 -5.13 -0.46 -3.18
N VAL A 66 -4.18 -1.35 -3.46
CA VAL A 66 -2.87 -0.98 -4.03
C VAL A 66 -3.03 -0.32 -5.41
N GLN A 67 -3.94 -0.84 -6.23
CA GLN A 67 -4.24 -0.25 -7.54
C GLN A 67 -4.80 1.17 -7.38
N GLN A 68 -5.80 1.36 -6.53
CA GLN A 68 -6.41 2.65 -6.27
C GLN A 68 -5.39 3.68 -5.75
N LEU A 69 -4.54 3.28 -4.80
CA LEU A 69 -3.47 4.14 -4.29
C LEU A 69 -2.43 4.50 -5.36
N SER A 70 -2.14 3.59 -6.27
CA SER A 70 -1.19 3.84 -7.38
C SER A 70 -1.76 4.79 -8.43
N GLU A 71 -3.09 4.81 -8.62
CA GLU A 71 -3.80 5.66 -9.60
C GLU A 71 -4.24 7.00 -8.99
N LEU A 72 -4.29 7.11 -7.66
CA LEU A 72 -4.78 8.30 -6.96
C LEU A 72 -4.00 9.58 -7.30
N PRO A 73 -2.66 9.58 -7.54
CA PRO A 73 -1.95 10.79 -7.96
C PRO A 73 -2.52 11.42 -9.22
N GLU A 74 -2.92 10.61 -10.21
CA GLU A 74 -3.52 11.12 -11.44
C GLU A 74 -4.92 11.72 -11.20
N GLN A 75 -5.70 11.11 -10.30
CA GLN A 75 -7.01 11.65 -9.91
C GLN A 75 -6.90 12.98 -9.12
N LEU A 76 -5.76 13.19 -8.47
CA LEU A 76 -5.47 14.39 -7.68
C LEU A 76 -4.65 15.45 -8.46
N LYS A 77 -4.48 15.32 -9.76
CA LYS A 77 -3.64 16.21 -10.55
C LYS A 77 -4.08 17.68 -10.52
N GLU A 78 -5.38 17.94 -10.42
CA GLU A 78 -5.95 19.29 -10.34
C GLU A 78 -5.97 19.87 -8.91
N ALA A 79 -5.67 19.05 -7.89
CA ALA A 79 -5.61 19.52 -6.52
C ALA A 79 -4.28 20.25 -6.24
N PRO A 80 -4.24 21.23 -5.31
CA PRO A 80 -2.97 21.83 -4.86
C PRO A 80 -1.97 20.74 -4.47
N PRO A 81 -0.67 20.89 -4.82
CA PRO A 81 0.31 19.81 -4.69
C PRO A 81 0.43 19.23 -3.28
N VAL A 82 0.54 20.09 -2.26
CA VAL A 82 0.61 19.65 -0.85
C VAL A 82 -0.67 18.97 -0.39
N ASP A 83 -1.84 19.46 -0.81
CA ASP A 83 -3.12 18.86 -0.47
C ASP A 83 -3.28 17.48 -1.10
N ALA A 84 -2.81 17.31 -2.35
CA ALA A 84 -2.80 16.02 -3.01
C ALA A 84 -1.91 15.01 -2.29
N LEU A 85 -0.69 15.41 -1.91
CA LEU A 85 0.21 14.58 -1.12
C LEU A 85 -0.42 14.19 0.23
N ARG A 86 -1.00 15.15 0.94
CA ARG A 86 -1.67 14.94 2.23
C ARG A 86 -2.83 13.95 2.12
N ARG A 87 -3.69 14.10 1.12
CA ARG A 87 -4.80 13.19 0.85
C ARG A 87 -4.31 11.78 0.55
N TRP A 88 -3.28 11.67 -0.29
CA TRP A 88 -2.68 10.40 -0.65
C TRP A 88 -2.08 9.67 0.57
N LEU A 89 -1.34 10.38 1.43
CA LEU A 89 -0.77 9.82 2.66
C LEU A 89 -1.88 9.34 3.62
N LYS A 90 -2.97 10.10 3.78
CA LYS A 90 -4.13 9.70 4.59
C LYS A 90 -4.80 8.44 4.04
N SER A 91 -4.94 8.31 2.72
CA SER A 91 -5.46 7.08 2.10
C SER A 91 -4.56 5.87 2.33
N ASN A 92 -3.23 6.07 2.41
CA ASN A 92 -2.30 5.00 2.80
C ASN A 92 -2.47 4.57 4.27
N VAL A 93 -2.80 5.48 5.20
CA VAL A 93 -3.12 5.13 6.60
C VAL A 93 -4.34 4.21 6.64
N GLU A 94 -5.39 4.53 5.87
CA GLU A 94 -6.60 3.69 5.76
C GLU A 94 -6.28 2.31 5.15
N PHE A 95 -5.43 2.27 4.13
CA PHE A 95 -4.96 1.02 3.53
C PHE A 95 -4.23 0.15 4.55
N VAL A 96 -3.33 0.72 5.37
CA VAL A 96 -2.62 -0.03 6.42
C VAL A 96 -3.60 -0.55 7.47
N ALA A 97 -4.61 0.23 7.86
CA ALA A 97 -5.64 -0.22 8.80
C ALA A 97 -6.44 -1.42 8.23
N THR A 98 -6.84 -1.34 6.96
CA THR A 98 -7.51 -2.46 6.26
C THR A 98 -6.62 -3.70 6.22
N LYS A 99 -5.34 -3.55 5.87
CA LYS A 99 -4.38 -4.65 5.84
C LYS A 99 -4.21 -5.30 7.22
N LYS A 100 -4.09 -4.51 8.29
CA LYS A 100 -4.00 -5.02 9.66
C LYS A 100 -5.24 -5.82 10.04
N GLY A 101 -6.43 -5.30 9.77
CA GLY A 101 -7.70 -6.01 10.02
C GLY A 101 -7.78 -7.33 9.25
N MET A 102 -7.34 -7.34 7.99
CA MET A 102 -7.26 -8.55 7.16
C MET A 102 -6.27 -9.57 7.74
N LEU A 103 -5.06 -9.14 8.13
CA LEU A 103 -4.06 -10.02 8.73
C LEU A 103 -4.50 -10.58 10.07
N ALA A 104 -5.13 -9.78 10.92
CA ALA A 104 -5.72 -10.25 12.17
C ALA A 104 -6.78 -11.34 11.93
N ALA A 105 -7.60 -11.15 10.91
CA ALA A 105 -8.62 -12.13 10.51
C ALA A 105 -8.03 -13.39 9.86
N LEU A 106 -6.81 -13.33 9.30
CA LEU A 106 -6.05 -14.46 8.72
C LEU A 106 -5.14 -15.16 9.72
N ALA A 107 -4.75 -14.51 10.83
CA ALA A 107 -3.75 -15.04 11.77
C ALA A 107 -4.08 -16.43 12.32
N LEU A 108 -5.28 -16.93 12.06
CA LEU A 108 -5.71 -18.30 12.36
C LEU A 108 -5.31 -19.32 11.28
N THR A 109 -4.79 -18.94 10.11
CA THR A 109 -4.71 -19.88 8.98
C THR A 109 -3.48 -19.83 8.06
N VAL A 110 -2.64 -18.79 7.98
CA VAL A 110 -1.64 -18.78 6.87
C VAL A 110 -0.28 -18.15 7.21
N HIS A 111 0.76 -18.96 6.98
CA HIS A 111 2.12 -18.53 6.63
C HIS A 111 2.17 -18.35 5.10
N SER A 112 1.92 -17.17 4.59
CA SER A 112 2.08 -16.93 3.15
C SER A 112 2.94 -15.71 2.85
N SER A 113 4.16 -16.00 2.43
CA SER A 113 4.96 -15.15 1.55
C SER A 113 4.40 -15.26 0.13
N SER A 114 3.23 -14.67 -0.15
CA SER A 114 2.67 -14.71 -1.49
C SER A 114 3.13 -13.51 -2.32
N GLU A 115 3.50 -13.76 -3.57
CA GLU A 115 3.94 -12.82 -4.59
C GLU A 115 3.15 -11.49 -4.72
N PRO A 116 1.85 -11.40 -4.41
CA PRO A 116 1.09 -10.16 -4.54
C PRO A 116 1.65 -8.98 -3.76
N TYR A 117 2.47 -9.22 -2.76
CA TYR A 117 3.01 -8.19 -1.87
C TYR A 117 4.41 -7.67 -2.29
N ALA A 118 5.13 -8.42 -3.13
CA ALA A 118 6.54 -8.18 -3.44
C ALA A 118 6.80 -6.79 -4.05
N HIS A 119 5.93 -6.31 -4.91
CA HIS A 119 6.13 -5.03 -5.63
C HIS A 119 5.26 -3.88 -5.09
N THR A 120 4.55 -4.09 -3.99
CA THR A 120 3.65 -3.05 -3.47
C THR A 120 4.41 -1.81 -3.04
N PHE A 121 5.53 -1.97 -2.34
CA PHE A 121 6.33 -0.85 -1.88
C PHE A 121 6.86 -0.01 -3.03
N GLU A 122 7.39 -0.63 -4.09
CA GLU A 122 7.88 0.05 -5.29
C GLU A 122 6.77 0.83 -6.00
N ARG A 123 5.59 0.23 -6.14
CA ARG A 123 4.42 0.89 -6.75
C ARG A 123 3.97 2.11 -5.97
N LEU A 124 3.92 2.01 -4.65
CA LEU A 124 3.56 3.12 -3.77
C LEU A 124 4.67 4.18 -3.73
N ALA A 125 5.95 3.79 -3.76
CA ALA A 125 7.06 4.72 -3.85
C ALA A 125 7.02 5.53 -5.15
N LYS A 126 6.70 4.90 -6.29
CA LYS A 126 6.50 5.60 -7.56
C LYS A 126 5.35 6.61 -7.48
N ALA A 127 4.23 6.24 -6.87
CA ALA A 127 3.08 7.12 -6.68
C ALA A 127 3.43 8.31 -5.75
N ALA A 128 4.14 8.05 -4.65
CA ALA A 128 4.65 9.08 -3.74
C ALA A 128 5.61 10.05 -4.46
N GLY A 129 6.52 9.51 -5.30
CA GLY A 129 7.46 10.30 -6.09
C GLY A 129 6.75 11.29 -6.99
N ALA A 130 5.75 10.86 -7.74
CA ALA A 130 4.98 11.76 -8.61
C ALA A 130 4.31 12.93 -7.86
N LEU A 131 3.86 12.71 -6.62
CA LEU A 131 3.27 13.76 -5.79
C LEU A 131 4.32 14.67 -5.17
N LEU A 132 5.44 14.10 -4.69
CA LEU A 132 6.56 14.86 -4.16
C LEU A 132 7.18 15.76 -5.23
N ASP A 133 7.50 15.21 -6.41
CA ASP A 133 8.11 15.95 -7.52
C ASP A 133 7.26 17.16 -7.90
N ARG A 134 5.92 16.99 -7.92
CA ARG A 134 5.01 18.08 -8.22
C ARG A 134 5.02 19.16 -7.13
N ALA A 135 5.07 18.79 -5.86
CA ALA A 135 5.08 19.73 -4.76
C ALA A 135 6.44 20.44 -4.62
N VAL A 136 7.53 19.76 -4.92
CA VAL A 136 8.89 20.35 -5.00
C VAL A 136 8.98 21.31 -6.17
N ALA A 137 8.47 20.95 -7.36
CA ALA A 137 8.46 21.80 -8.54
C ALA A 137 7.62 23.08 -8.31
N ALA A 138 6.58 23.03 -7.48
CA ALA A 138 5.80 24.18 -7.05
C ALA A 138 6.52 25.04 -5.98
N GLY A 139 7.66 24.59 -5.45
CA GLY A 139 8.38 25.27 -4.37
C GLY A 139 7.72 25.17 -3.01
N GLU A 140 6.72 24.29 -2.85
CA GLU A 140 5.94 24.15 -1.63
C GLU A 140 6.58 23.20 -0.61
N ILE A 141 7.33 22.19 -1.08
CA ILE A 141 7.97 21.15 -0.26
C ILE A 141 9.49 21.13 -0.51
N ARG A 142 10.24 20.79 0.56
CA ARG A 142 11.68 20.57 0.54
C ARG A 142 12.05 19.38 -0.35
N ALA A 143 13.21 19.47 -1.07
CA ALA A 143 13.65 18.48 -2.03
C ALA A 143 14.58 17.37 -1.46
N ASP A 144 14.81 17.38 -0.13
CA ASP A 144 15.81 16.50 0.53
C ASP A 144 15.19 15.26 1.20
N ILE A 145 13.97 14.89 0.82
CA ILE A 145 13.30 13.65 1.26
C ILE A 145 12.95 12.79 0.04
N SER A 146 13.30 11.52 0.10
CA SER A 146 12.94 10.55 -0.95
C SER A 146 11.52 9.96 -0.73
N PRO A 147 10.87 9.46 -1.80
CA PRO A 147 9.60 8.76 -1.70
C PRO A 147 9.64 7.55 -0.75
N GLU A 148 10.77 6.85 -0.71
CA GLU A 148 11.00 5.69 0.14
C GLU A 148 11.09 6.08 1.62
N GLU A 149 11.78 7.19 1.94
CA GLU A 149 11.86 7.73 3.30
C GLU A 149 10.48 8.19 3.79
N LEU A 150 9.73 8.88 2.93
CA LEU A 150 8.37 9.29 3.20
C LEU A 150 7.47 8.09 3.56
N LEU A 151 7.53 7.02 2.76
CA LEU A 151 6.75 5.81 3.01
C LEU A 151 7.20 5.05 4.26
N ARG A 152 8.52 4.94 4.51
CA ARG A 152 9.02 4.29 5.72
C ARG A 152 8.58 5.03 6.97
N ALA A 153 8.61 6.36 6.97
CA ALA A 153 8.12 7.18 8.07
C ALA A 153 6.61 6.95 8.30
N LEU A 154 5.81 6.99 7.22
CA LEU A 154 4.38 6.75 7.29
C LEU A 154 4.04 5.36 7.84
N PHE A 155 4.68 4.31 7.29
CA PHE A 155 4.44 2.95 7.75
C PHE A 155 4.94 2.74 9.18
N GLY A 156 6.08 3.34 9.55
CA GLY A 156 6.54 3.35 10.95
C GLY A 156 5.48 3.90 11.89
N MET A 157 4.90 5.07 11.59
CA MET A 157 3.81 5.64 12.40
C MET A 157 2.59 4.70 12.48
N CYS A 158 2.24 4.01 11.37
CA CYS A 158 1.10 3.10 11.34
C CYS A 158 1.32 1.83 12.15
N TYR A 159 2.56 1.28 12.19
CA TYR A 159 2.84 -0.01 12.82
C TYR A 159 3.25 0.07 14.28
N MET A 160 3.60 1.24 14.81
CA MET A 160 4.03 1.38 16.19
C MET A 160 2.95 1.05 17.24
N HIS A 161 1.68 0.99 16.85
CA HIS A 161 0.57 0.83 17.81
C HIS A 161 -0.60 0.04 17.21
N ASP A 162 -1.17 -0.89 17.99
CA ASP A 162 -2.25 -1.79 17.55
C ASP A 162 -3.67 -1.39 18.03
N GLN A 163 -3.85 -0.18 18.58
CA GLN A 163 -5.16 0.24 19.10
C GLN A 163 -5.98 1.02 18.06
N PRO A 164 -7.30 0.75 17.93
CA PRO A 164 -8.18 1.46 16.98
C PRO A 164 -8.26 2.99 17.21
N SER A 165 -8.05 3.43 18.45
CA SER A 165 -8.02 4.87 18.80
C SER A 165 -6.86 5.62 18.14
N LEU A 166 -5.82 4.91 17.69
CA LEU A 166 -4.60 5.48 17.14
C LEU A 166 -4.68 5.84 15.67
N GLN A 167 -5.62 5.27 14.91
CA GLN A 167 -5.81 5.70 13.52
C GLN A 167 -6.07 7.21 13.42
N LYS A 168 -6.91 7.76 14.32
CA LYS A 168 -7.15 9.22 14.38
C LYS A 168 -5.87 10.01 14.74
N SER A 169 -5.03 9.44 15.60
CA SER A 169 -3.75 10.05 15.96
C SER A 169 -2.76 10.01 14.80
N VAL A 170 -2.67 8.89 14.08
CA VAL A 170 -1.82 8.77 12.88
C VAL A 170 -2.26 9.76 11.80
N LEU A 171 -3.57 9.93 11.57
CA LEU A 171 -4.07 10.91 10.60
C LEU A 171 -3.65 12.35 10.97
N ARG A 172 -3.66 12.71 12.27
CA ARG A 172 -3.14 14.01 12.73
C ARG A 172 -1.62 14.12 12.59
N LEU A 173 -0.89 13.03 12.89
CA LEU A 173 0.57 12.99 12.71
C LEU A 173 0.96 13.12 11.24
N VAL A 174 0.16 12.63 10.30
CA VAL A 174 0.35 12.89 8.87
C VAL A 174 0.26 14.38 8.57
N ASP A 175 -0.69 15.11 9.18
CA ASP A 175 -0.77 16.56 9.00
C ASP A 175 0.49 17.25 9.51
N VAL A 176 0.92 16.96 10.75
CA VAL A 176 2.16 17.51 11.33
C VAL A 176 3.40 17.14 10.48
N PHE A 177 3.45 15.91 9.98
CA PHE A 177 4.55 15.43 9.15
C PHE A 177 4.63 16.21 7.84
N VAL A 178 3.50 16.38 7.15
CA VAL A 178 3.45 17.14 5.89
C VAL A 178 3.77 18.63 6.13
N ASP A 179 3.27 19.22 7.22
CA ASP A 179 3.61 20.60 7.59
C ASP A 179 5.12 20.77 7.83
N GLY A 180 5.79 19.75 8.39
CA GLY A 180 7.25 19.73 8.57
C GLY A 180 8.04 19.59 7.26
N LEU A 181 7.40 19.22 6.16
CA LEU A 181 8.01 19.16 4.83
C LEU A 181 7.90 20.49 4.07
N LEU A 182 7.04 21.41 4.50
CA LEU A 182 6.86 22.70 3.83
C LEU A 182 8.16 23.50 3.80
N VAL A 183 8.38 24.22 2.71
CA VAL A 183 9.46 25.19 2.61
C VAL A 183 9.10 26.40 3.47
N HIS A 184 9.89 26.64 4.52
CA HIS A 184 9.79 27.84 5.32
C HIS A 184 10.88 28.84 4.88
N ALA A 185 10.50 30.12 4.70
CA ALA A 185 11.40 31.16 4.20
C ALA A 185 12.69 31.32 5.03
N ASP A 186 12.68 30.92 6.31
CA ASP A 186 13.81 31.05 7.24
C ASP A 186 14.70 29.79 7.35
N ARG A 187 14.47 28.75 6.60
CA ARG A 187 15.26 27.50 6.71
C ARG A 187 16.22 27.38 5.53
N PRO A 188 17.56 27.42 5.74
CA PRO A 188 18.51 27.23 4.65
C PRO A 188 18.28 25.88 3.97
N ALA A 189 18.20 25.88 2.64
CA ALA A 189 18.03 24.70 1.83
C ALA A 189 19.20 23.72 2.08
N LYS A 190 18.90 22.53 2.63
CA LYS A 190 19.88 21.46 2.76
C LYS A 190 20.04 20.83 1.38
N PRO A 191 21.30 20.64 0.87
CA PRO A 191 21.49 20.03 -0.43
C PRO A 191 20.89 18.62 -0.48
N ALA A 192 20.26 18.29 -1.63
CA ALA A 192 19.68 16.97 -1.88
C ALA A 192 20.72 15.87 -1.63
N PRO A 193 20.35 14.74 -1.05
CA PRO A 193 21.24 13.60 -0.89
C PRO A 193 21.74 13.15 -2.26
N ALA A 194 23.07 13.07 -2.43
CA ALA A 194 23.68 12.58 -3.65
C ALA A 194 23.14 11.18 -3.97
N ALA A 195 22.64 11.00 -5.19
CA ALA A 195 22.18 9.71 -5.67
C ALA A 195 23.26 8.65 -5.41
N THR A 196 22.96 7.70 -4.54
CA THR A 196 23.86 6.57 -4.24
C THR A 196 24.01 5.77 -5.53
N LYS A 197 25.12 5.94 -6.24
CA LYS A 197 25.48 5.07 -7.38
C LYS A 197 25.52 3.64 -6.85
N SER A 198 24.63 2.81 -7.38
CA SER A 198 24.67 1.37 -7.15
C SER A 198 26.06 0.85 -7.51
N ALA A 199 26.74 0.24 -6.52
CA ALA A 199 28.04 -0.37 -6.75
C ALA A 199 27.89 -1.50 -7.80
N PRO A 200 28.80 -1.61 -8.79
CA PRO A 200 28.74 -2.68 -9.76
C PRO A 200 28.96 -4.03 -9.06
N ALA A 201 28.11 -5.00 -9.39
CA ALA A 201 28.22 -6.36 -8.94
C ALA A 201 29.63 -6.92 -9.22
N LYS A 202 30.34 -7.35 -8.19
CA LYS A 202 31.64 -8.03 -8.33
C LYS A 202 31.42 -9.31 -9.13
N SER A 203 32.01 -9.37 -10.33
CA SER A 203 32.09 -10.57 -11.15
C SER A 203 32.79 -11.70 -10.38
N ALA A 204 32.06 -12.78 -10.16
CA ALA A 204 32.62 -14.01 -9.57
C ALA A 204 33.59 -14.62 -10.58
N THR A 205 34.86 -14.70 -10.22
CA THR A 205 35.92 -15.42 -10.96
C THR A 205 35.62 -16.93 -10.88
N PRO A 206 35.62 -17.67 -12.00
CA PRO A 206 35.41 -19.12 -11.94
C PRO A 206 36.62 -19.85 -11.33
N ARG A 207 36.39 -20.63 -10.30
CA ARG A 207 37.38 -21.52 -9.70
C ARG A 207 37.79 -22.58 -10.71
N ARG A 208 39.09 -22.65 -11.04
CA ARG A 208 39.72 -23.74 -11.80
C ARG A 208 39.57 -25.07 -11.07
N PRO A 209 39.25 -26.20 -11.72
CA PRO A 209 39.28 -27.53 -11.09
C PRO A 209 40.73 -28.00 -10.91
N GLY A 210 41.08 -28.33 -9.67
CA GLY A 210 42.37 -28.89 -9.31
C GLY A 210 42.52 -30.30 -9.89
N SER A 211 43.64 -30.54 -10.54
CA SER A 211 44.11 -31.83 -11.04
C SER A 211 44.29 -32.86 -9.92
N ARG A 212 43.61 -34.01 -10.04
CA ARG A 212 43.95 -35.23 -9.29
C ARG A 212 45.30 -35.74 -9.75
N ASN A 213 46.25 -35.80 -8.84
CA ASN A 213 47.47 -36.54 -9.06
C ASN A 213 47.37 -37.87 -8.33
N SER A 214 47.42 -38.97 -9.11
CA SER A 214 47.55 -40.35 -8.64
C SER A 214 48.98 -40.62 -8.18
N ARG A 215 49.15 -41.21 -7.05
CA ARG A 215 50.27 -42.10 -6.76
C ARG A 215 50.01 -43.01 -5.54
N LYS A 216 50.03 -44.31 -5.89
CA LYS A 216 50.30 -45.52 -5.11
C LYS A 216 49.36 -45.84 -3.96
#